data_74bd917950abc78fb5309c4bd353328c
#
_entry.id   74bd917950abc78fb5309c4bd353328c
#
_cell.length_a   1.000
_cell.length_b   1.000
_cell.length_c   1.000
_cell.angle_alpha   90.00
_cell.angle_beta   90.00
_cell.angle_gamma   90.00
#
_symmetry.space_group_name_H-M   'P 1'
#
loop_
_entity.id
_entity.type
_entity.pdbx_description
1 polymer ?
#
loop_
_entity_poly.entity_id
_entity_poly.type
_entity_poly.pdbx_seq_one_letter_code
_entity_poly.pdbx_strand_id
1 'polypeptide(L)'
;GVFAPLKESESFQNLFTSFNNPLLGILIGLVLTAIIQSSSASVGILQAISSTGVVTYGTAIPIIIGQNIGKCMTIILGGIGANKKAKRVSLSYLLFNIFGAIFFVIVIYGLQLFIDMPFMDKVVNRGNIANVHFMFNFIISLILLPFSNQVAKLTGKLIRDDEESKIDKELATLDPRLIATPSIAISQARNVMFAMADCIRENFAIACRLISDFNEEDAAKLEENEDFIDKCESSLNNFLLKVTSQNNMSRSERLDVSELLNSLSDMERIGDHFENLLVVSRNIIDQKINFSDQGMKEIQTALKATNNIIDMTLSAFKEDDLQAISRIEPLAQTISEITELIKDHHVIRLQVGECGIPGGFALVDILTSLDRIGSHCKNIGLHIAKKIRGIHMDEMHGHIYITGYKTSEEYKALYAYYSSMYADPITEGFDASIRELRELTTPDEPDNKAKVSGDEQKNESKNNQKSDQKKKSSAKNKVADRHEKIKEKINEKYPEKGKKNSNKKK
;
A
#
# COMPACT_ATOMS: atom_id res chain seq x y z
N GLY A 1 45.93 20.32 8.83
CA GLY A 1 44.70 19.62 8.51
C GLY A 1 44.97 18.16 8.16
N VAL A 2 43.96 17.33 8.10
CA VAL A 2 44.00 15.86 7.86
C VAL A 2 44.79 15.48 6.59
N PHE A 3 44.88 16.36 5.61
CA PHE A 3 45.57 16.15 4.34
C PHE A 3 47.06 16.66 4.31
N ALA A 4 47.58 17.12 5.43
CA ALA A 4 48.98 17.59 5.49
C ALA A 4 50.00 16.51 5.17
N PRO A 5 49.86 15.23 5.61
CA PRO A 5 50.78 14.16 5.28
C PRO A 5 50.84 13.80 3.78
N LEU A 6 49.69 13.95 3.07
CA LEU A 6 49.62 13.67 1.63
C LEU A 6 50.38 14.70 0.81
N LYS A 7 50.53 15.95 1.32
CA LYS A 7 51.28 17.02 0.68
C LYS A 7 52.78 16.73 0.65
N GLU A 8 53.29 15.97 1.60
CA GLU A 8 54.73 15.69 1.76
C GLU A 8 55.15 14.36 1.12
N SER A 9 54.19 13.52 0.64
CA SER A 9 54.42 12.29 -0.02
C SER A 9 54.89 12.48 -1.46
N GLU A 10 56.19 12.20 -1.75
CA GLU A 10 56.74 12.26 -3.12
C GLU A 10 55.97 11.35 -4.10
N SER A 11 55.55 10.19 -3.66
CA SER A 11 54.75 9.27 -4.49
C SER A 11 53.41 9.85 -4.88
N PHE A 12 52.80 10.63 -3.99
CA PHE A 12 51.52 11.31 -4.25
C PHE A 12 51.69 12.53 -5.16
N GLN A 13 52.79 13.32 -4.97
CA GLN A 13 53.12 14.42 -5.87
C GLN A 13 53.46 13.89 -7.28
N ASN A 14 54.22 12.83 -7.37
CA ASN A 14 54.60 12.19 -8.64
C ASN A 14 53.38 11.64 -9.39
N LEU A 15 52.33 11.14 -8.68
CA LEU A 15 51.08 10.74 -9.29
C LEU A 15 50.37 11.87 -10.03
N PHE A 16 50.47 13.11 -9.53
CA PHE A 16 49.83 14.27 -10.14
C PHE A 16 50.71 14.94 -11.24
N THR A 17 52.01 14.73 -11.21
CA THR A 17 52.96 15.45 -12.10
C THR A 17 53.55 14.59 -13.22
N SER A 18 53.53 13.26 -13.06
CA SER A 18 54.11 12.33 -14.05
C SER A 18 53.26 12.13 -15.32
N PHE A 19 52.07 12.74 -15.39
CA PHE A 19 51.15 12.48 -16.48
C PHE A 19 51.00 13.69 -17.42
N ASN A 20 51.81 13.76 -18.45
CA ASN A 20 51.61 14.65 -19.59
C ASN A 20 50.41 14.27 -20.47
N ASN A 21 49.67 13.19 -20.13
CA ASN A 21 48.50 12.75 -20.88
C ASN A 21 47.22 13.32 -20.25
N PRO A 22 46.46 14.19 -20.99
CA PRO A 22 45.21 14.79 -20.48
C PRO A 22 44.17 13.76 -20.01
N LEU A 23 44.07 12.64 -20.70
CA LEU A 23 43.09 11.58 -20.34
C LEU A 23 43.39 10.97 -18.97
N LEU A 24 44.70 10.80 -18.65
CA LEU A 24 45.12 10.33 -17.33
C LEU A 24 44.80 11.36 -16.22
N GLY A 25 45.00 12.65 -16.49
CA GLY A 25 44.63 13.70 -15.56
C GLY A 25 43.13 13.69 -15.27
N ILE A 26 42.30 13.55 -16.30
CA ILE A 26 40.85 13.43 -16.15
C ILE A 26 40.48 12.20 -15.32
N LEU A 27 41.09 11.02 -15.60
CA LEU A 27 40.82 9.79 -14.85
C LEU A 27 41.22 9.93 -13.37
N ILE A 28 42.38 10.52 -13.07
CA ILE A 28 42.82 10.76 -11.68
C ILE A 28 41.80 11.67 -10.95
N GLY A 29 41.43 12.80 -11.55
CA GLY A 29 40.47 13.72 -10.98
C GLY A 29 39.10 13.07 -10.72
N LEU A 30 38.63 12.24 -11.67
CA LEU A 30 37.40 11.48 -11.56
C LEU A 30 37.45 10.47 -10.39
N VAL A 31 38.46 9.60 -10.39
CA VAL A 31 38.61 8.53 -9.39
C VAL A 31 38.79 9.12 -7.99
N LEU A 32 39.66 10.13 -7.86
CA LEU A 32 39.90 10.79 -6.58
C LEU A 32 38.59 11.38 -6.01
N THR A 33 37.82 12.10 -6.83
CA THR A 33 36.60 12.73 -6.37
C THR A 33 35.48 11.71 -6.13
N ALA A 34 35.41 10.67 -6.94
CA ALA A 34 34.44 9.58 -6.74
C ALA A 34 34.68 8.82 -5.42
N ILE A 35 35.94 8.60 -5.03
CA ILE A 35 36.30 7.93 -3.77
C ILE A 35 36.03 8.86 -2.59
N ILE A 36 36.45 10.12 -2.67
CA ILE A 36 36.27 11.11 -1.58
C ILE A 36 34.81 11.52 -1.44
N GLN A 37 34.01 11.43 -2.49
CA GLN A 37 32.61 11.89 -2.56
C GLN A 37 32.41 13.36 -2.16
N SER A 38 33.45 14.17 -2.25
CA SER A 38 33.44 15.60 -1.95
C SER A 38 34.31 16.35 -2.94
N SER A 39 33.69 17.09 -3.85
CA SER A 39 34.39 17.89 -4.85
C SER A 39 35.22 19.01 -4.21
N SER A 40 34.72 19.62 -3.14
CA SER A 40 35.48 20.69 -2.42
C SER A 40 36.72 20.14 -1.72
N ALA A 41 36.66 18.94 -1.16
CA ALA A 41 37.84 18.27 -0.59
C ALA A 41 38.86 17.92 -1.69
N SER A 42 38.39 17.36 -2.82
CA SER A 42 39.24 17.02 -3.96
C SER A 42 39.94 18.24 -4.56
N VAL A 43 39.21 19.36 -4.75
CA VAL A 43 39.78 20.63 -5.18
C VAL A 43 40.80 21.19 -4.14
N GLY A 44 40.47 21.06 -2.85
CA GLY A 44 41.36 21.48 -1.76
C GLY A 44 42.66 20.69 -1.73
N ILE A 45 42.65 19.41 -2.08
CA ILE A 45 43.86 18.58 -2.24
C ILE A 45 44.72 19.14 -3.41
N LEU A 46 44.09 19.35 -4.57
CA LEU A 46 44.81 19.92 -5.74
C LEU A 46 45.42 21.30 -5.42
N GLN A 47 44.66 22.15 -4.71
CA GLN A 47 45.17 23.44 -4.23
C GLN A 47 46.35 23.32 -3.23
N ALA A 48 46.31 22.31 -2.38
CA ALA A 48 47.40 22.03 -1.44
C ALA A 48 48.68 21.62 -2.20
N ILE A 49 48.54 20.76 -3.21
CA ILE A 49 49.67 20.32 -4.05
C ILE A 49 50.19 21.46 -4.92
N SER A 50 49.33 22.33 -5.45
CA SER A 50 49.80 23.49 -6.25
C SER A 50 50.71 24.45 -5.47
N SER A 51 50.63 24.45 -4.12
CA SER A 51 51.54 25.20 -3.28
C SER A 51 52.99 24.73 -3.27
N THR A 52 53.27 23.52 -3.84
CA THR A 52 54.63 23.02 -4.03
C THR A 52 55.36 23.63 -5.24
N GLY A 53 54.61 24.32 -6.11
CA GLY A 53 55.16 24.92 -7.33
C GLY A 53 55.35 23.95 -8.50
N VAL A 54 54.87 22.70 -8.39
CA VAL A 54 55.13 21.65 -9.42
C VAL A 54 53.91 21.55 -10.39
N VAL A 55 52.71 22.01 -10.01
CA VAL A 55 51.52 21.87 -10.81
C VAL A 55 51.39 23.01 -11.82
N THR A 56 51.25 22.67 -13.07
CA THR A 56 51.02 23.63 -14.19
C THR A 56 49.52 23.65 -14.59
N TYR A 57 49.14 24.64 -15.44
CA TYR A 57 47.78 24.64 -16.01
C TYR A 57 47.49 23.39 -16.84
N GLY A 58 48.50 22.90 -17.60
CA GLY A 58 48.38 21.68 -18.41
C GLY A 58 48.04 20.42 -17.58
N THR A 59 48.51 20.38 -16.33
CA THR A 59 48.21 19.28 -15.40
C THR A 59 46.89 19.55 -14.62
N ALA A 60 46.66 20.80 -14.19
CA ALA A 60 45.51 21.12 -13.35
C ALA A 60 44.17 21.04 -14.08
N ILE A 61 44.11 21.54 -15.33
CA ILE A 61 42.86 21.57 -16.11
C ILE A 61 42.24 20.18 -16.32
N PRO A 62 42.97 19.15 -16.81
CA PRO A 62 42.43 17.81 -16.95
C PRO A 62 41.90 17.22 -15.61
N ILE A 63 42.68 17.44 -14.55
CA ILE A 63 42.28 16.97 -13.22
C ILE A 63 40.96 17.62 -12.78
N ILE A 64 40.79 18.95 -12.99
CA ILE A 64 39.56 19.67 -12.65
C ILE A 64 38.37 19.19 -13.48
N ILE A 65 38.57 18.91 -14.78
CA ILE A 65 37.55 18.28 -15.63
C ILE A 65 37.10 16.92 -15.05
N GLY A 66 38.07 16.07 -14.67
CA GLY A 66 37.80 14.81 -14.03
C GLY A 66 37.06 14.92 -12.70
N GLN A 67 37.45 15.89 -11.86
CA GLN A 67 36.77 16.18 -10.58
C GLN A 67 35.28 16.55 -10.80
N ASN A 68 34.95 17.25 -11.86
CA ASN A 68 33.56 17.58 -12.19
C ASN A 68 32.75 16.37 -12.66
N ILE A 69 33.35 15.37 -13.28
CA ILE A 69 32.66 14.11 -13.56
C ILE A 69 32.53 13.28 -12.26
N GLY A 70 33.61 13.21 -11.47
CA GLY A 70 33.66 12.42 -10.24
C GLY A 70 32.62 12.82 -9.18
N LYS A 71 32.28 14.10 -9.09
CA LYS A 71 31.22 14.59 -8.18
C LYS A 71 29.83 13.99 -8.46
N CYS A 72 29.59 13.46 -9.67
CA CYS A 72 28.33 12.83 -10.04
C CYS A 72 28.11 11.50 -9.32
N MET A 73 29.17 10.84 -8.85
CA MET A 73 29.07 9.56 -8.14
C MET A 73 28.17 9.64 -6.90
N THR A 74 28.22 10.73 -6.13
CA THR A 74 27.37 10.92 -4.96
C THR A 74 25.88 10.91 -5.33
N ILE A 75 25.53 11.59 -6.44
CA ILE A 75 24.13 11.65 -6.90
C ILE A 75 23.70 10.32 -7.53
N ILE A 76 24.60 9.63 -8.23
CA ILE A 76 24.32 8.31 -8.81
C ILE A 76 24.05 7.28 -7.68
N LEU A 77 24.89 7.25 -6.64
CA LEU A 77 24.73 6.38 -5.50
C LEU A 77 23.41 6.67 -4.75
N GLY A 78 23.08 7.94 -4.56
CA GLY A 78 21.78 8.35 -3.97
C GLY A 78 20.58 8.02 -4.86
N GLY A 79 20.79 7.79 -6.15
CA GLY A 79 19.75 7.37 -7.11
C GLY A 79 19.52 5.86 -7.17
N ILE A 80 20.39 5.05 -6.53
CA ILE A 80 20.20 3.60 -6.44
C ILE A 80 19.01 3.33 -5.50
N GLY A 81 17.96 2.64 -6.01
CA GLY A 81 16.73 2.42 -5.26
C GLY A 81 15.70 3.57 -5.31
N ALA A 82 16.08 4.74 -5.84
CA ALA A 82 15.14 5.84 -6.01
C ALA A 82 14.18 5.62 -7.19
N ASN A 83 13.06 6.35 -7.19
CA ASN A 83 12.08 6.33 -8.27
C ASN A 83 12.70 6.81 -9.62
N LYS A 84 12.02 6.52 -10.74
CA LYS A 84 12.52 6.84 -12.09
C LYS A 84 12.74 8.33 -12.33
N LYS A 85 11.94 9.21 -11.72
CA LYS A 85 12.12 10.68 -11.81
C LYS A 85 13.44 11.10 -11.16
N ALA A 86 13.77 10.58 -9.98
CA ALA A 86 15.05 10.85 -9.32
C ALA A 86 16.24 10.25 -10.10
N LYS A 87 16.10 9.03 -10.65
CA LYS A 87 17.12 8.42 -11.54
C LYS A 87 17.38 9.27 -12.79
N ARG A 88 16.33 9.86 -13.41
CA ARG A 88 16.48 10.81 -14.53
C ARG A 88 17.24 12.07 -14.15
N VAL A 89 16.97 12.63 -12.97
CA VAL A 89 17.71 13.80 -12.46
C VAL A 89 19.19 13.45 -12.27
N SER A 90 19.49 12.30 -11.66
CA SER A 90 20.87 11.80 -11.47
C SER A 90 21.60 11.62 -12.82
N LEU A 91 20.91 11.00 -13.78
CA LEU A 91 21.45 10.82 -15.13
C LEU A 91 21.62 12.13 -15.89
N SER A 92 20.69 13.08 -15.76
CA SER A 92 20.79 14.41 -16.36
C SER A 92 22.02 15.15 -15.84
N TYR A 93 22.28 15.06 -14.54
CA TYR A 93 23.45 15.68 -13.92
C TYR A 93 24.77 15.05 -14.39
N LEU A 94 24.79 13.72 -14.55
CA LEU A 94 25.95 13.00 -15.12
C LEU A 94 26.20 13.43 -16.57
N LEU A 95 25.17 13.43 -17.41
CA LEU A 95 25.28 13.81 -18.83
C LEU A 95 25.73 15.25 -18.98
N PHE A 96 25.22 16.17 -18.16
CA PHE A 96 25.65 17.57 -18.13
C PHE A 96 27.15 17.68 -17.91
N ASN A 97 27.71 16.98 -16.93
CA ASN A 97 29.15 17.03 -16.64
C ASN A 97 29.99 16.30 -17.70
N ILE A 98 29.49 15.21 -18.27
CA ILE A 98 30.19 14.49 -19.37
C ILE A 98 30.21 15.35 -20.63
N PHE A 99 29.10 15.94 -21.07
CA PHE A 99 29.06 16.82 -22.22
C PHE A 99 29.96 18.04 -22.02
N GLY A 100 29.94 18.61 -20.80
CA GLY A 100 30.84 19.69 -20.44
C GLY A 100 32.31 19.30 -20.52
N ALA A 101 32.66 18.13 -20.00
CA ALA A 101 34.05 17.63 -20.08
C ALA A 101 34.50 17.42 -21.54
N ILE A 102 33.67 16.78 -22.36
CA ILE A 102 33.96 16.56 -23.79
C ILE A 102 34.12 17.91 -24.51
N PHE A 103 33.22 18.87 -24.26
CA PHE A 103 33.32 20.20 -24.85
C PHE A 103 34.66 20.90 -24.52
N PHE A 104 35.03 20.93 -23.24
CA PHE A 104 36.27 21.55 -22.80
C PHE A 104 37.51 20.83 -23.34
N VAL A 105 37.52 19.51 -23.38
CA VAL A 105 38.61 18.72 -23.98
C VAL A 105 38.77 19.11 -25.47
N ILE A 106 37.67 19.10 -26.22
CA ILE A 106 37.72 19.47 -27.65
C ILE A 106 38.19 20.91 -27.85
N VAL A 107 37.66 21.86 -27.09
CA VAL A 107 38.01 23.27 -27.24
C VAL A 107 39.47 23.54 -26.86
N ILE A 108 39.91 23.07 -25.70
CA ILE A 108 41.26 23.35 -25.20
C ILE A 108 42.32 22.63 -26.05
N TYR A 109 42.19 21.30 -26.21
CA TYR A 109 43.19 20.53 -26.94
C TYR A 109 43.05 20.65 -28.47
N GLY A 110 41.84 20.90 -28.97
CA GLY A 110 41.62 21.23 -30.38
C GLY A 110 42.24 22.59 -30.76
N LEU A 111 42.09 23.61 -29.91
CA LEU A 111 42.74 24.92 -30.12
C LEU A 111 44.27 24.82 -30.02
N GLN A 112 44.80 23.98 -29.13
CA GLN A 112 46.23 23.72 -28.97
C GLN A 112 46.91 23.15 -30.23
N LEU A 113 46.13 22.52 -31.14
CA LEU A 113 46.65 22.06 -32.44
C LEU A 113 46.93 23.21 -33.43
N PHE A 114 46.30 24.37 -33.24
CA PHE A 114 46.37 25.50 -34.15
C PHE A 114 47.04 26.74 -33.53
N ILE A 115 47.07 26.87 -32.20
CA ILE A 115 47.54 28.03 -31.45
C ILE A 115 48.43 27.55 -30.32
N ASP A 116 49.66 28.05 -30.26
CA ASP A 116 50.53 27.84 -29.11
C ASP A 116 49.96 28.46 -27.86
N MET A 117 49.82 27.66 -26.79
CA MET A 117 49.27 28.12 -25.52
C MET A 117 50.35 28.09 -24.41
N PRO A 118 51.28 29.08 -24.39
CA PRO A 118 52.37 29.06 -23.43
C PRO A 118 51.93 29.22 -21.96
N PHE A 119 50.67 29.51 -21.71
CA PHE A 119 50.14 29.55 -20.35
C PHE A 119 49.97 28.14 -19.74
N MET A 120 49.87 27.09 -20.57
CA MET A 120 49.72 25.71 -20.10
C MET A 120 50.92 25.24 -19.27
N ASP A 121 52.14 25.74 -19.56
CA ASP A 121 53.34 25.38 -18.84
C ASP A 121 53.55 26.26 -17.60
N LYS A 122 52.73 27.29 -17.39
CA LYS A 122 52.81 28.15 -16.20
C LYS A 122 52.31 27.41 -14.95
N VAL A 123 53.03 27.60 -13.85
CA VAL A 123 52.67 27.10 -12.55
C VAL A 123 51.38 27.75 -12.05
N VAL A 124 50.46 26.96 -11.50
CA VAL A 124 49.21 27.44 -10.93
C VAL A 124 49.32 27.60 -9.42
N ASN A 125 48.64 28.61 -8.89
CA ASN A 125 48.44 28.80 -7.48
C ASN A 125 47.01 28.40 -7.05
N ARG A 126 46.72 28.46 -5.74
CA ARG A 126 45.40 28.09 -5.19
C ARG A 126 44.25 28.90 -5.83
N GLY A 127 44.44 30.21 -6.05
CA GLY A 127 43.46 31.09 -6.66
C GLY A 127 43.18 30.71 -8.10
N ASN A 128 44.24 30.38 -8.85
CA ASN A 128 44.12 29.96 -10.24
C ASN A 128 43.28 28.67 -10.40
N ILE A 129 43.48 27.69 -9.52
CA ILE A 129 42.68 26.45 -9.49
C ILE A 129 41.22 26.75 -9.22
N ALA A 130 40.92 27.62 -8.25
CA ALA A 130 39.55 28.05 -7.95
C ALA A 130 38.89 28.75 -9.14
N ASN A 131 39.64 29.64 -9.79
CA ASN A 131 39.18 30.38 -11.00
C ASN A 131 38.89 29.42 -12.16
N VAL A 132 39.77 28.46 -12.44
CA VAL A 132 39.58 27.47 -13.51
C VAL A 132 38.35 26.61 -13.20
N HIS A 133 38.19 26.17 -11.97
CA HIS A 133 37.03 25.37 -11.56
C HIS A 133 35.72 26.18 -11.67
N PHE A 134 35.74 27.48 -11.28
CA PHE A 134 34.59 28.37 -11.42
C PHE A 134 34.25 28.57 -12.90
N MET A 135 35.24 28.95 -13.72
CA MET A 135 35.05 29.23 -15.14
C MET A 135 34.55 28.01 -15.91
N PHE A 136 35.05 26.82 -15.58
CA PHE A 136 34.55 25.57 -16.14
C PHE A 136 33.04 25.41 -15.89
N ASN A 137 32.60 25.49 -14.62
CA ASN A 137 31.20 25.29 -14.29
C ASN A 137 30.32 26.41 -14.86
N PHE A 138 30.77 27.67 -14.83
CA PHE A 138 30.04 28.83 -15.34
C PHE A 138 29.81 28.73 -16.86
N ILE A 139 30.89 28.50 -17.62
CA ILE A 139 30.83 28.43 -19.10
C ILE A 139 29.95 27.25 -19.54
N ILE A 140 30.10 26.08 -18.90
CA ILE A 140 29.27 24.89 -19.21
C ILE A 140 27.80 25.12 -18.90
N SER A 141 27.50 25.74 -17.76
CA SER A 141 26.12 26.09 -17.41
C SER A 141 25.51 27.02 -18.46
N LEU A 142 26.26 28.03 -18.90
CA LEU A 142 25.77 28.97 -19.91
C LEU A 142 25.53 28.30 -21.27
N ILE A 143 26.44 27.40 -21.68
CA ILE A 143 26.36 26.70 -22.98
C ILE A 143 25.25 25.67 -22.97
N LEU A 144 25.10 24.88 -21.88
CA LEU A 144 24.16 23.79 -21.81
C LEU A 144 22.74 24.20 -21.37
N LEU A 145 22.55 25.39 -20.81
CA LEU A 145 21.24 25.89 -20.42
C LEU A 145 20.21 25.86 -21.56
N PRO A 146 20.50 26.31 -22.80
CA PRO A 146 19.56 26.20 -23.92
C PRO A 146 19.23 24.75 -24.32
N PHE A 147 20.09 23.81 -23.98
CA PHE A 147 19.94 22.39 -24.30
C PHE A 147 19.31 21.55 -23.15
N SER A 148 18.88 22.21 -22.07
CA SER A 148 18.30 21.51 -20.91
C SER A 148 17.12 20.59 -21.28
N ASN A 149 16.24 21.06 -22.18
CA ASN A 149 15.10 20.25 -22.67
C ASN A 149 15.54 19.02 -23.49
N GLN A 150 16.64 19.11 -24.25
CA GLN A 150 17.20 18.00 -25.01
C GLN A 150 17.81 16.96 -24.09
N VAL A 151 18.52 17.40 -23.03
CA VAL A 151 19.05 16.49 -21.99
C VAL A 151 17.89 15.80 -21.26
N ALA A 152 16.84 16.53 -20.89
CA ALA A 152 15.64 15.94 -20.27
C ALA A 152 14.95 14.90 -21.17
N LYS A 153 14.82 15.18 -22.50
CA LYS A 153 14.28 14.21 -23.46
C LYS A 153 15.19 12.99 -23.62
N LEU A 154 16.50 13.19 -23.62
CA LEU A 154 17.46 12.08 -23.71
C LEU A 154 17.38 11.16 -22.49
N THR A 155 17.35 11.73 -21.29
CA THR A 155 17.20 10.94 -20.05
C THR A 155 15.86 10.23 -19.96
N GLY A 156 14.78 10.85 -20.47
CA GLY A 156 13.47 10.21 -20.62
C GLY A 156 13.47 9.02 -21.61
N LYS A 157 14.31 9.06 -22.67
CA LYS A 157 14.48 7.92 -23.58
C LYS A 157 15.33 6.79 -22.99
N LEU A 158 16.33 7.14 -22.18
CA LEU A 158 17.24 6.16 -21.55
C LEU A 158 16.61 5.47 -20.36
N ILE A 159 15.89 6.22 -19.56
CA ILE A 159 15.09 5.69 -18.45
C ILE A 159 13.64 5.89 -18.87
N ARG A 160 13.05 4.91 -19.53
CA ARG A 160 11.66 4.98 -19.93
C ARG A 160 10.77 5.05 -18.69
N ASP A 161 9.71 5.86 -18.76
CA ASP A 161 8.59 5.69 -17.84
C ASP A 161 8.10 4.25 -18.04
N ASP A 162 7.65 3.64 -16.97
CA ASP A 162 6.66 2.58 -17.15
C ASP A 162 5.55 3.20 -18.01
N GLU A 163 4.92 2.41 -18.88
CA GLU A 163 3.71 2.88 -19.58
C GLU A 163 2.92 3.72 -18.58
N GLU A 164 2.52 4.95 -18.97
CA GLU A 164 1.79 5.88 -18.07
C GLU A 164 0.91 5.04 -17.19
N SER A 165 1.24 4.97 -15.92
CA SER A 165 0.64 4.03 -14.99
C SER A 165 -0.87 4.22 -15.18
N LYS A 166 -1.62 3.14 -15.17
CA LYS A 166 -3.09 3.20 -15.18
C LYS A 166 -3.59 4.28 -14.23
N ILE A 167 -2.84 4.48 -13.16
CA ILE A 167 -2.93 5.52 -12.13
C ILE A 167 -2.86 6.93 -12.69
N ASP A 168 -1.79 7.26 -13.44
CA ASP A 168 -1.60 8.62 -13.96
C ASP A 168 -2.67 8.96 -15.00
N LYS A 169 -3.18 7.97 -15.73
CA LYS A 169 -4.28 8.15 -16.69
C LYS A 169 -5.62 8.45 -15.99
N GLU A 170 -5.94 7.70 -14.93
CA GLU A 170 -7.17 7.93 -14.17
C GLU A 170 -7.15 9.30 -13.49
N LEU A 171 -6.04 9.66 -12.82
CA LEU A 171 -5.90 10.94 -12.15
C LEU A 171 -5.82 12.13 -13.11
N ALA A 172 -5.32 11.94 -14.34
CA ALA A 172 -5.30 12.99 -15.36
C ALA A 172 -6.70 13.44 -15.80
N THR A 173 -7.74 12.67 -15.49
CA THR A 173 -9.13 13.05 -15.75
C THR A 173 -9.62 14.17 -14.82
N LEU A 174 -8.99 14.40 -13.66
CA LEU A 174 -9.31 15.47 -12.71
C LEU A 174 -8.78 16.83 -13.21
N ASP A 175 -9.39 17.36 -14.27
CA ASP A 175 -8.98 18.63 -14.88
C ASP A 175 -9.43 19.83 -14.01
N PRO A 176 -8.50 20.66 -13.48
CA PRO A 176 -8.85 21.83 -12.68
C PRO A 176 -9.75 22.86 -13.40
N ARG A 177 -9.77 22.86 -14.73
CA ARG A 177 -10.61 23.74 -15.53
C ARG A 177 -12.11 23.42 -15.38
N LEU A 178 -12.44 22.18 -15.01
CA LEU A 178 -13.81 21.72 -14.85
C LEU A 178 -14.43 22.11 -13.50
N ILE A 179 -13.63 22.59 -12.55
CA ILE A 179 -14.09 23.04 -11.24
C ILE A 179 -15.13 24.16 -11.36
N ALA A 180 -15.04 24.99 -12.40
CA ALA A 180 -16.03 26.03 -12.68
C ALA A 180 -17.44 25.48 -13.01
N THR A 181 -17.56 24.19 -13.36
CA THR A 181 -18.83 23.51 -13.65
C THR A 181 -18.98 22.33 -12.69
N PRO A 182 -19.55 22.55 -11.48
CA PRO A 182 -19.56 21.56 -10.41
C PRO A 182 -20.10 20.19 -10.79
N SER A 183 -21.19 20.10 -11.57
CA SER A 183 -21.77 18.84 -12.01
C SER A 183 -20.81 17.96 -12.80
N ILE A 184 -19.99 18.55 -13.70
CA ILE A 184 -19.01 17.82 -14.49
C ILE A 184 -17.82 17.40 -13.59
N ALA A 185 -17.35 18.31 -12.73
CA ALA A 185 -16.27 18.03 -11.79
C ALA A 185 -16.63 16.86 -10.83
N ILE A 186 -17.84 16.85 -10.29
CA ILE A 186 -18.36 15.78 -9.43
C ILE A 186 -18.44 14.46 -10.19
N SER A 187 -18.92 14.46 -11.43
CA SER A 187 -18.97 13.26 -12.26
C SER A 187 -17.59 12.68 -12.52
N GLN A 188 -16.57 13.53 -12.76
CA GLN A 188 -15.19 13.05 -12.94
C GLN A 188 -14.58 12.51 -11.64
N ALA A 189 -14.80 13.21 -10.52
CA ALA A 189 -14.36 12.70 -9.22
C ALA A 189 -14.97 11.32 -8.92
N ARG A 190 -16.26 11.13 -9.22
CA ARG A 190 -16.96 9.86 -9.04
C ARG A 190 -16.37 8.73 -9.90
N ASN A 191 -15.98 9.02 -11.15
CA ASN A 191 -15.32 8.03 -12.02
C ASN A 191 -13.97 7.56 -11.45
N VAL A 192 -13.17 8.47 -10.91
CA VAL A 192 -11.90 8.11 -10.26
C VAL A 192 -12.16 7.29 -8.99
N MET A 193 -13.19 7.62 -8.21
CA MET A 193 -13.59 6.79 -7.06
C MET A 193 -14.09 5.40 -7.48
N PHE A 194 -14.69 5.26 -8.65
CA PHE A 194 -15.04 3.93 -9.17
C PHE A 194 -13.79 3.09 -9.50
N ALA A 195 -12.75 3.71 -10.06
CA ALA A 195 -11.48 3.04 -10.28
C ALA A 195 -10.80 2.65 -8.95
N MET A 196 -10.86 3.53 -7.94
CA MET A 196 -10.40 3.24 -6.57
C MET A 196 -11.19 2.07 -5.95
N ALA A 197 -12.50 2.02 -6.12
CA ALA A 197 -13.36 0.93 -5.66
C ALA A 197 -12.99 -0.42 -6.30
N ASP A 198 -12.66 -0.44 -7.60
CA ASP A 198 -12.22 -1.65 -8.28
C ASP A 198 -10.85 -2.11 -7.78
N CYS A 199 -9.95 -1.17 -7.47
CA CYS A 199 -8.66 -1.44 -6.85
C CYS A 199 -8.80 -2.05 -5.45
N ILE A 200 -9.72 -1.54 -4.63
CA ILE A 200 -10.05 -2.09 -3.30
C ILE A 200 -10.50 -3.55 -3.40
N ARG A 201 -11.36 -3.89 -4.36
CA ARG A 201 -11.77 -5.30 -4.59
C ARG A 201 -10.59 -6.19 -4.94
N GLU A 202 -9.74 -5.73 -5.85
CA GLU A 202 -8.55 -6.47 -6.26
C GLU A 202 -7.60 -6.68 -5.07
N ASN A 203 -7.33 -5.63 -4.28
CA ASN A 203 -6.46 -5.70 -3.11
C ASN A 203 -6.98 -6.64 -2.02
N PHE A 204 -8.28 -6.64 -1.75
CA PHE A 204 -8.83 -7.58 -0.79
C PHE A 204 -8.68 -9.03 -1.25
N ALA A 205 -8.90 -9.31 -2.55
CA ALA A 205 -8.68 -10.64 -3.11
C ALA A 205 -7.20 -11.08 -3.01
N ILE A 206 -6.26 -10.14 -3.21
CA ILE A 206 -4.82 -10.38 -3.02
C ILE A 206 -4.53 -10.65 -1.53
N ALA A 207 -5.02 -9.82 -0.61
CA ALA A 207 -4.82 -10.00 0.83
C ALA A 207 -5.34 -11.36 1.32
N CYS A 208 -6.50 -11.82 0.83
CA CYS A 208 -7.02 -13.15 1.13
C CYS A 208 -6.08 -14.28 0.68
N ARG A 209 -5.44 -14.13 -0.50
CA ARG A 209 -4.46 -15.12 -0.98
C ARG A 209 -3.19 -15.12 -0.12
N LEU A 210 -2.67 -13.93 0.20
CA LEU A 210 -1.44 -13.77 0.99
C LEU A 210 -1.54 -14.36 2.41
N ILE A 211 -2.73 -14.34 3.03
CA ILE A 211 -2.96 -14.99 4.32
C ILE A 211 -2.87 -16.52 4.21
N SER A 212 -3.28 -17.09 3.08
CA SER A 212 -3.33 -18.55 2.86
C SER A 212 -2.06 -19.08 2.23
N ASP A 213 -1.49 -18.35 1.26
CA ASP A 213 -0.31 -18.72 0.47
C ASP A 213 0.46 -17.46 0.07
N PHE A 214 1.45 -17.10 0.87
CA PHE A 214 2.21 -15.87 0.70
C PHE A 214 3.17 -15.98 -0.50
N ASN A 215 3.16 -14.96 -1.36
CA ASN A 215 4.13 -14.78 -2.43
C ASN A 215 4.49 -13.30 -2.61
N GLU A 216 5.72 -13.02 -3.00
CA GLU A 216 6.23 -11.64 -3.15
C GLU A 216 5.62 -10.89 -4.34
N GLU A 217 5.11 -11.58 -5.36
CA GLU A 217 4.47 -10.94 -6.52
C GLU A 217 3.14 -10.31 -6.12
N ASP A 218 2.28 -11.06 -5.42
CA ASP A 218 1.03 -10.55 -4.85
C ASP A 218 1.30 -9.46 -3.80
N ALA A 219 2.33 -9.61 -2.96
CA ALA A 219 2.72 -8.62 -1.98
C ALA A 219 3.11 -7.28 -2.64
N ALA A 220 3.98 -7.31 -3.65
CA ALA A 220 4.37 -6.11 -4.41
C ALA A 220 3.18 -5.50 -5.17
N LYS A 221 2.25 -6.31 -5.66
CA LYS A 221 1.05 -5.83 -6.34
C LYS A 221 0.09 -5.14 -5.38
N LEU A 222 -0.06 -5.66 -4.16
CA LEU A 222 -0.86 -5.03 -3.11
C LEU A 222 -0.29 -3.66 -2.74
N GLU A 223 1.03 -3.54 -2.57
CA GLU A 223 1.71 -2.27 -2.28
C GLU A 223 1.55 -1.26 -3.44
N GLU A 224 1.66 -1.71 -4.70
CA GLU A 224 1.41 -0.83 -5.86
C GLU A 224 -0.03 -0.30 -5.89
N ASN A 225 -0.99 -1.15 -5.57
CA ASN A 225 -2.39 -0.79 -5.52
C ASN A 225 -2.71 0.14 -4.35
N GLU A 226 -2.02 0.01 -3.20
CA GLU A 226 -2.11 0.91 -2.06
C GLU A 226 -1.59 2.32 -2.42
N ASP A 227 -0.42 2.42 -3.03
CA ASP A 227 0.10 3.66 -3.62
C ASP A 227 -0.91 4.35 -4.56
N PHE A 228 -1.77 3.57 -5.25
CA PHE A 228 -2.83 4.13 -6.08
C PHE A 228 -3.98 4.70 -5.25
N ILE A 229 -4.44 3.97 -4.24
CA ILE A 229 -5.51 4.38 -3.33
C ILE A 229 -5.14 5.70 -2.65
N ASP A 230 -3.93 5.81 -2.11
CA ASP A 230 -3.38 7.02 -1.48
C ASP A 230 -3.33 8.22 -2.42
N LYS A 231 -2.85 8.01 -3.66
CA LYS A 231 -2.81 9.06 -4.67
C LYS A 231 -4.20 9.51 -5.09
N CYS A 232 -5.16 8.58 -5.17
CA CYS A 232 -6.55 8.91 -5.42
C CYS A 232 -7.12 9.76 -4.27
N GLU A 233 -6.89 9.36 -3.01
CA GLU A 233 -7.34 10.14 -1.84
C GLU A 233 -6.83 11.57 -1.89
N SER A 234 -5.51 11.75 -1.94
CA SER A 234 -4.88 13.08 -1.93
C SER A 234 -5.33 13.95 -3.10
N SER A 235 -5.46 13.38 -4.30
CA SER A 235 -5.85 14.11 -5.51
C SER A 235 -7.32 14.49 -5.49
N LEU A 236 -8.21 13.54 -5.15
CA LEU A 236 -9.65 13.74 -5.07
C LEU A 236 -10.02 14.71 -3.94
N ASN A 237 -9.41 14.58 -2.77
CA ASN A 237 -9.64 15.46 -1.64
C ASN A 237 -9.34 16.93 -2.02
N ASN A 238 -8.15 17.17 -2.59
CA ASN A 238 -7.76 18.49 -3.07
C ASN A 238 -8.67 19.01 -4.19
N PHE A 239 -9.14 18.15 -5.09
CA PHE A 239 -10.02 18.51 -6.19
C PHE A 239 -11.43 18.85 -5.66
N LEU A 240 -12.02 17.98 -4.87
CA LEU A 240 -13.36 18.17 -4.29
C LEU A 240 -13.45 19.38 -3.35
N LEU A 241 -12.40 19.64 -2.53
CA LEU A 241 -12.32 20.85 -1.70
C LEU A 241 -12.35 22.13 -2.54
N LYS A 242 -11.73 22.13 -3.72
CA LYS A 242 -11.83 23.27 -4.65
C LYS A 242 -13.20 23.39 -5.27
N VAL A 243 -13.89 22.27 -5.53
CA VAL A 243 -15.28 22.25 -5.99
C VAL A 243 -16.20 22.84 -4.93
N THR A 244 -16.03 22.50 -3.63
CA THR A 244 -16.85 23.06 -2.54
C THR A 244 -16.74 24.57 -2.40
N SER A 245 -15.61 25.17 -2.82
CA SER A 245 -15.41 26.61 -2.78
C SER A 245 -16.22 27.38 -3.84
N GLN A 246 -16.89 26.69 -4.77
CA GLN A 246 -17.71 27.34 -5.80
C GLN A 246 -19.06 27.79 -5.24
N ASN A 247 -19.38 29.08 -5.44
CA ASN A 247 -20.63 29.67 -4.95
C ASN A 247 -21.88 29.24 -5.73
N ASN A 248 -21.72 28.61 -6.89
CA ASN A 248 -22.81 28.26 -7.83
C ASN A 248 -23.32 26.81 -7.66
N MET A 249 -22.94 26.11 -6.58
CA MET A 249 -23.38 24.73 -6.33
C MET A 249 -24.85 24.67 -5.88
N SER A 250 -25.63 23.79 -6.49
CA SER A 250 -26.96 23.40 -6.05
C SER A 250 -26.93 22.61 -4.74
N ARG A 251 -28.11 22.42 -4.13
CA ARG A 251 -28.20 21.58 -2.90
C ARG A 251 -27.84 20.14 -3.16
N SER A 252 -28.23 19.57 -4.30
CA SER A 252 -27.90 18.19 -4.68
C SER A 252 -26.40 18.01 -4.88
N GLU A 253 -25.73 18.93 -5.58
CA GLU A 253 -24.29 18.88 -5.80
C GLU A 253 -23.50 18.96 -4.49
N ARG A 254 -23.98 19.73 -3.50
CA ARG A 254 -23.37 19.75 -2.16
C ARG A 254 -23.50 18.41 -1.43
N LEU A 255 -24.62 17.72 -1.58
CA LEU A 255 -24.83 16.38 -1.01
C LEU A 255 -23.94 15.35 -1.70
N ASP A 256 -23.82 15.41 -3.04
CA ASP A 256 -22.93 14.56 -3.81
C ASP A 256 -21.45 14.72 -3.38
N VAL A 257 -20.97 15.97 -3.27
CA VAL A 257 -19.60 16.23 -2.82
C VAL A 257 -19.37 15.77 -1.38
N SER A 258 -20.35 15.97 -0.49
CA SER A 258 -20.25 15.50 0.89
C SER A 258 -20.19 13.96 0.97
N GLU A 259 -21.00 13.28 0.18
CA GLU A 259 -20.96 11.82 0.09
C GLU A 259 -19.61 11.34 -0.44
N LEU A 260 -19.09 11.95 -1.52
CA LEU A 260 -17.80 11.59 -2.11
C LEU A 260 -16.64 11.79 -1.13
N LEU A 261 -16.57 12.96 -0.44
CA LEU A 261 -15.49 13.25 0.51
C LEU A 261 -15.49 12.28 1.70
N ASN A 262 -16.65 11.97 2.26
CA ASN A 262 -16.74 11.05 3.38
C ASN A 262 -16.45 9.61 2.95
N SER A 263 -17.01 9.16 1.82
CA SER A 263 -16.75 7.82 1.29
C SER A 263 -15.28 7.63 0.86
N LEU A 264 -14.64 8.70 0.37
CA LEU A 264 -13.23 8.70 0.00
C LEU A 264 -12.32 8.36 1.19
N SER A 265 -12.56 9.02 2.35
CA SER A 265 -11.80 8.72 3.57
C SER A 265 -12.04 7.31 4.09
N ASP A 266 -13.29 6.79 4.01
CA ASP A 266 -13.54 5.41 4.42
C ASP A 266 -12.94 4.39 3.43
N MET A 267 -12.85 4.69 2.14
CA MET A 267 -12.20 3.83 1.13
C MET A 267 -10.69 3.75 1.32
N GLU A 268 -10.03 4.87 1.64
CA GLU A 268 -8.60 4.90 1.98
C GLU A 268 -8.33 4.06 3.23
N ARG A 269 -9.12 4.23 4.30
CA ARG A 269 -8.97 3.41 5.51
C ARG A 269 -9.19 1.92 5.29
N ILE A 270 -10.02 1.53 4.33
CA ILE A 270 -10.13 0.13 3.91
C ILE A 270 -8.80 -0.33 3.29
N GLY A 271 -8.16 0.51 2.46
CA GLY A 271 -6.83 0.28 1.89
C GLY A 271 -5.77 0.10 2.97
N ASP A 272 -5.67 1.00 3.95
CA ASP A 272 -4.77 0.90 5.11
C ASP A 272 -4.85 -0.46 5.81
N HIS A 273 -6.07 -1.02 5.92
CA HIS A 273 -6.24 -2.34 6.53
C HIS A 273 -5.71 -3.48 5.66
N PHE A 274 -5.60 -3.32 4.35
CA PHE A 274 -4.94 -4.32 3.49
C PHE A 274 -3.43 -4.30 3.67
N GLU A 275 -2.82 -3.13 3.87
CA GLU A 275 -1.40 -3.04 4.23
C GLU A 275 -1.14 -3.74 5.58
N ASN A 276 -2.01 -3.53 6.57
CA ASN A 276 -1.91 -4.26 7.83
C ASN A 276 -2.01 -5.79 7.64
N LEU A 277 -2.92 -6.28 6.79
CA LEU A 277 -3.02 -7.70 6.47
C LEU A 277 -1.77 -8.23 5.76
N LEU A 278 -1.14 -7.44 4.90
CA LEU A 278 0.14 -7.79 4.27
C LEU A 278 1.26 -7.92 5.30
N VAL A 279 1.38 -6.97 6.23
CA VAL A 279 2.37 -7.04 7.33
C VAL A 279 2.17 -8.30 8.17
N VAL A 280 0.91 -8.63 8.50
CA VAL A 280 0.60 -9.86 9.24
C VAL A 280 0.95 -11.10 8.43
N SER A 281 0.67 -11.12 7.13
CA SER A 281 0.99 -12.25 6.25
C SER A 281 2.51 -12.50 6.17
N ARG A 282 3.34 -11.44 6.10
CA ARG A 282 4.80 -11.55 6.20
C ARG A 282 5.23 -12.14 7.55
N ASN A 283 4.67 -11.65 8.65
CA ASN A 283 4.96 -12.15 9.99
C ASN A 283 4.60 -13.64 10.16
N ILE A 284 3.52 -14.09 9.55
CA ILE A 284 3.11 -15.52 9.57
C ILE A 284 4.21 -16.39 8.96
N ILE A 285 4.78 -16.00 7.82
CA ILE A 285 5.85 -16.73 7.14
C ILE A 285 7.16 -16.65 7.92
N ASP A 286 7.57 -15.45 8.33
CA ASP A 286 8.85 -15.22 9.01
C ASP A 286 8.95 -15.98 10.33
N GLN A 287 7.85 -16.02 11.09
CA GLN A 287 7.78 -16.70 12.38
C GLN A 287 7.29 -18.16 12.26
N LYS A 288 7.01 -18.64 11.04
CA LYS A 288 6.50 -20.00 10.76
C LYS A 288 5.24 -20.33 11.59
N ILE A 289 4.32 -19.36 11.64
CA ILE A 289 3.06 -19.51 12.37
C ILE A 289 2.16 -20.49 11.60
N ASN A 290 1.65 -21.50 12.30
CA ASN A 290 0.66 -22.43 11.76
C ASN A 290 -0.63 -22.28 12.57
N PHE A 291 -1.72 -22.02 11.87
CA PHE A 291 -3.06 -22.11 12.46
C PHE A 291 -3.55 -23.55 12.43
N SER A 292 -4.38 -23.93 13.41
CA SER A 292 -5.09 -25.23 13.35
C SER A 292 -6.07 -25.23 12.16
N ASP A 293 -6.42 -26.42 11.67
CA ASP A 293 -7.37 -26.58 10.55
C ASP A 293 -8.71 -25.88 10.82
N GLN A 294 -9.19 -25.96 12.07
CA GLN A 294 -10.41 -25.27 12.48
C GLN A 294 -10.21 -23.75 12.53
N GLY A 295 -9.07 -23.27 13.07
CA GLY A 295 -8.75 -21.86 13.08
C GLY A 295 -8.66 -21.24 11.67
N MET A 296 -8.07 -21.96 10.73
CA MET A 296 -8.00 -21.53 9.34
C MET A 296 -9.40 -21.49 8.68
N LYS A 297 -10.28 -22.45 8.96
CA LYS A 297 -11.67 -22.43 8.48
C LYS A 297 -12.46 -21.23 9.02
N GLU A 298 -12.25 -20.88 10.27
CA GLU A 298 -12.86 -19.71 10.90
C GLU A 298 -12.36 -18.41 10.26
N ILE A 299 -11.03 -18.25 10.03
CA ILE A 299 -10.44 -17.13 9.30
C ILE A 299 -11.03 -17.01 7.90
N GLN A 300 -11.10 -18.12 7.15
CA GLN A 300 -11.68 -18.15 5.80
C GLN A 300 -13.15 -17.75 5.79
N THR A 301 -13.91 -18.08 6.81
CA THR A 301 -15.31 -17.67 6.94
C THR A 301 -15.43 -16.18 7.18
N ALA A 302 -14.59 -15.60 8.04
CA ALA A 302 -14.53 -14.17 8.27
C ALA A 302 -14.10 -13.40 7.00
N LEU A 303 -13.11 -13.89 6.26
CA LEU A 303 -12.68 -13.34 4.97
C LEU A 303 -13.82 -13.35 3.93
N LYS A 304 -14.59 -14.44 3.85
CA LYS A 304 -15.76 -14.53 2.94
C LYS A 304 -16.85 -13.53 3.31
N ALA A 305 -17.15 -13.35 4.61
CA ALA A 305 -18.12 -12.36 5.07
C ALA A 305 -17.66 -10.94 4.73
N THR A 306 -16.36 -10.65 4.92
CA THR A 306 -15.76 -9.34 4.61
C THR A 306 -15.72 -9.11 3.09
N ASN A 307 -15.41 -10.10 2.27
CA ASN A 307 -15.52 -9.95 0.81
C ASN A 307 -16.95 -9.58 0.37
N ASN A 308 -17.94 -10.25 0.95
CA ASN A 308 -19.34 -9.99 0.64
C ASN A 308 -19.77 -8.54 0.98
N ILE A 309 -19.35 -8.01 2.13
CA ILE A 309 -19.68 -6.64 2.49
C ILE A 309 -18.95 -5.60 1.61
N ILE A 310 -17.69 -5.82 1.25
CA ILE A 310 -16.94 -4.98 0.31
C ILE A 310 -17.66 -4.93 -1.04
N ASP A 311 -17.95 -6.09 -1.63
CA ASP A 311 -18.63 -6.18 -2.93
C ASP A 311 -20.00 -5.49 -2.91
N MET A 312 -20.76 -5.72 -1.87
CA MET A 312 -22.07 -5.10 -1.69
C MET A 312 -21.98 -3.58 -1.55
N THR A 313 -21.05 -3.09 -0.72
CA THR A 313 -20.86 -1.66 -0.46
C THR A 313 -20.39 -0.92 -1.70
N LEU A 314 -19.37 -1.46 -2.38
CA LEU A 314 -18.81 -0.83 -3.58
C LEU A 314 -19.79 -0.90 -4.78
N SER A 315 -20.64 -1.93 -4.86
CA SER A 315 -21.71 -1.99 -5.85
C SER A 315 -22.81 -0.98 -5.52
N ALA A 316 -23.22 -0.86 -4.24
CA ALA A 316 -24.16 0.16 -3.81
C ALA A 316 -23.68 1.58 -4.06
N PHE A 317 -22.37 1.83 -3.91
CA PHE A 317 -21.74 3.12 -4.22
C PHE A 317 -21.77 3.44 -5.71
N LYS A 318 -21.61 2.46 -6.59
CA LYS A 318 -21.65 2.65 -8.04
C LYS A 318 -23.08 2.88 -8.57
N GLU A 319 -24.07 2.18 -7.99
CA GLU A 319 -25.43 2.11 -8.51
C GLU A 319 -26.44 2.94 -7.71
N ASP A 320 -26.04 3.56 -6.59
CA ASP A 320 -26.94 4.25 -5.63
C ASP A 320 -28.08 3.32 -5.13
N ASP A 321 -27.78 2.01 -4.91
CA ASP A 321 -28.79 0.99 -4.60
C ASP A 321 -29.18 0.95 -3.13
N LEU A 322 -30.37 1.51 -2.80
CA LEU A 322 -30.93 1.51 -1.45
C LEU A 322 -31.20 0.10 -0.88
N GLN A 323 -31.47 -0.90 -1.72
CA GLN A 323 -31.70 -2.27 -1.24
C GLN A 323 -30.40 -2.92 -0.80
N ALA A 324 -29.30 -2.67 -1.51
CA ALA A 324 -27.98 -3.11 -1.09
C ALA A 324 -27.57 -2.45 0.23
N ILE A 325 -27.84 -1.14 0.38
CA ILE A 325 -27.53 -0.38 1.60
C ILE A 325 -28.19 -0.97 2.84
N SER A 326 -29.46 -1.42 2.74
CA SER A 326 -30.17 -2.02 3.88
C SER A 326 -29.54 -3.32 4.37
N ARG A 327 -28.72 -3.98 3.55
CA ARG A 327 -28.04 -5.25 3.88
C ARG A 327 -26.67 -5.04 4.50
N ILE A 328 -26.04 -3.86 4.33
CA ILE A 328 -24.67 -3.59 4.77
C ILE A 328 -24.57 -3.61 6.30
N GLU A 329 -25.46 -2.91 7.00
CA GLU A 329 -25.41 -2.81 8.48
C GLU A 329 -25.61 -4.18 9.18
N PRO A 330 -26.59 -5.04 8.78
CA PRO A 330 -26.73 -6.37 9.37
C PRO A 330 -25.51 -7.24 9.13
N LEU A 331 -24.89 -7.18 7.95
CA LEU A 331 -23.69 -7.94 7.63
C LEU A 331 -22.46 -7.42 8.40
N ALA A 332 -22.29 -6.10 8.54
CA ALA A 332 -21.24 -5.51 9.36
C ALA A 332 -21.35 -5.94 10.83
N GLN A 333 -22.56 -5.96 11.38
CA GLN A 333 -22.83 -6.46 12.74
C GLN A 333 -22.44 -7.94 12.88
N THR A 334 -22.79 -8.77 11.89
CA THR A 334 -22.40 -10.18 11.86
C THR A 334 -20.89 -10.34 11.81
N ILE A 335 -20.16 -9.53 11.00
CA ILE A 335 -18.69 -9.58 10.93
C ILE A 335 -18.08 -9.26 12.30
N SER A 336 -18.57 -8.22 12.99
CA SER A 336 -18.09 -7.88 14.33
C SER A 336 -18.29 -9.03 15.31
N GLU A 337 -19.43 -9.71 15.28
CA GLU A 337 -19.72 -10.83 16.17
C GLU A 337 -18.88 -12.07 15.86
N ILE A 338 -18.71 -12.44 14.59
CA ILE A 338 -17.88 -13.58 14.25
C ILE A 338 -16.40 -13.34 14.57
N THR A 339 -15.92 -12.11 14.46
CA THR A 339 -14.53 -11.79 14.84
C THR A 339 -14.31 -11.94 16.35
N GLU A 340 -15.26 -11.53 17.19
CA GLU A 340 -15.19 -11.79 18.64
C GLU A 340 -15.33 -13.28 18.96
N LEU A 341 -16.26 -13.98 18.34
CA LEU A 341 -16.44 -15.43 18.51
C LEU A 341 -15.16 -16.22 18.18
N ILE A 342 -14.47 -15.87 17.09
CA ILE A 342 -13.23 -16.54 16.69
C ILE A 342 -12.10 -16.25 17.70
N LYS A 343 -12.04 -15.03 18.25
CA LYS A 343 -11.08 -14.70 19.34
C LYS A 343 -11.33 -15.56 20.56
N ASP A 344 -12.59 -15.71 21.00
CA ASP A 344 -12.97 -16.55 22.13
C ASP A 344 -12.60 -18.02 21.88
N HIS A 345 -12.88 -18.54 20.69
CA HIS A 345 -12.48 -19.89 20.30
C HIS A 345 -10.96 -20.08 20.34
N HIS A 346 -10.19 -19.08 19.90
CA HIS A 346 -8.74 -19.14 19.96
C HIS A 346 -8.21 -19.22 21.39
N VAL A 347 -8.79 -18.45 22.32
CA VAL A 347 -8.43 -18.53 23.76
C VAL A 347 -8.62 -19.94 24.29
N ILE A 348 -9.70 -20.61 23.92
CA ILE A 348 -9.95 -21.99 24.35
C ILE A 348 -8.93 -22.96 23.70
N ARG A 349 -8.64 -22.82 22.40
CA ARG A 349 -7.60 -23.61 21.72
C ARG A 349 -6.20 -23.40 22.32
N LEU A 350 -5.90 -22.20 22.79
CA LEU A 350 -4.66 -21.90 23.48
C LEU A 350 -4.56 -22.63 24.83
N GLN A 351 -5.68 -22.71 25.58
CA GLN A 351 -5.74 -23.40 26.87
C GLN A 351 -5.55 -24.91 26.74
N VAL A 352 -6.01 -25.51 25.63
CA VAL A 352 -5.85 -26.95 25.36
C VAL A 352 -4.56 -27.27 24.61
N GLY A 353 -3.73 -26.28 24.28
CA GLY A 353 -2.41 -26.48 23.67
C GLY A 353 -2.44 -26.71 22.15
N GLU A 354 -3.56 -26.46 21.46
CA GLU A 354 -3.69 -26.63 20.00
C GLU A 354 -3.07 -25.48 19.19
N CYS A 355 -2.79 -24.37 19.81
CA CYS A 355 -2.18 -23.21 19.14
C CYS A 355 -1.16 -22.50 20.03
N GLY A 356 -0.26 -21.73 19.41
CA GLY A 356 0.79 -20.98 20.09
C GLY A 356 0.43 -19.51 20.24
N ILE A 357 1.08 -18.83 21.19
CA ILE A 357 0.91 -17.40 21.46
C ILE A 357 1.17 -16.53 20.22
N PRO A 358 2.22 -16.76 19.38
CA PRO A 358 2.42 -15.97 18.17
C PRO A 358 1.27 -16.02 17.18
N GLY A 359 0.63 -17.19 17.04
CA GLY A 359 -0.56 -17.36 16.22
C GLY A 359 -1.76 -16.55 16.74
N GLY A 360 -1.84 -16.36 18.07
CA GLY A 360 -2.86 -15.52 18.69
C GLY A 360 -2.75 -14.05 18.29
N PHE A 361 -1.55 -13.50 18.29
CA PHE A 361 -1.33 -12.10 17.85
C PHE A 361 -1.69 -11.93 16.38
N ALA A 362 -1.18 -12.80 15.49
CA ALA A 362 -1.52 -12.73 14.08
C ALA A 362 -3.02 -12.86 13.81
N LEU A 363 -3.71 -13.75 14.52
CA LEU A 363 -5.16 -13.91 14.43
C LEU A 363 -5.91 -12.63 14.85
N VAL A 364 -5.54 -12.03 15.99
CA VAL A 364 -6.18 -10.81 16.50
C VAL A 364 -6.00 -9.65 15.51
N ASP A 365 -4.83 -9.51 14.92
CA ASP A 365 -4.54 -8.46 13.93
C ASP A 365 -5.37 -8.66 12.65
N ILE A 366 -5.47 -9.91 12.12
CA ILE A 366 -6.35 -10.23 11.00
C ILE A 366 -7.79 -9.87 11.33
N LEU A 367 -8.33 -10.38 12.43
CA LEU A 367 -9.72 -10.18 12.80
C LEU A 367 -10.06 -8.72 13.07
N THR A 368 -9.12 -7.97 13.65
CA THR A 368 -9.28 -6.54 13.88
C THR A 368 -9.35 -5.77 12.57
N SER A 369 -8.50 -6.10 11.60
CA SER A 369 -8.56 -5.49 10.27
C SER A 369 -9.88 -5.80 9.56
N LEU A 370 -10.37 -7.03 9.63
CA LEU A 370 -11.66 -7.41 9.02
C LEU A 370 -12.86 -6.69 9.66
N ASP A 371 -12.90 -6.56 10.99
CA ASP A 371 -13.95 -5.82 11.71
C ASP A 371 -13.94 -4.33 11.32
N ARG A 372 -12.74 -3.72 11.21
CA ARG A 372 -12.60 -2.32 10.80
C ARG A 372 -13.03 -2.10 9.36
N ILE A 373 -12.66 -2.98 8.44
CA ILE A 373 -13.16 -2.95 7.04
C ILE A 373 -14.69 -2.99 7.03
N GLY A 374 -15.32 -3.91 7.78
CA GLY A 374 -16.77 -3.98 7.92
C GLY A 374 -17.38 -2.67 8.43
N SER A 375 -16.74 -2.01 9.40
CA SER A 375 -17.15 -0.74 9.96
C SER A 375 -17.07 0.40 8.94
N HIS A 376 -16.01 0.48 8.12
CA HIS A 376 -15.86 1.47 7.05
C HIS A 376 -16.88 1.24 5.92
N CYS A 377 -17.13 -0.01 5.53
CA CYS A 377 -18.19 -0.36 4.59
C CYS A 377 -19.58 0.13 5.07
N LYS A 378 -19.88 -0.05 6.35
CA LYS A 378 -21.11 0.48 6.98
C LYS A 378 -21.18 2.00 6.87
N ASN A 379 -20.09 2.72 7.13
CA ASN A 379 -20.05 4.18 7.01
C ASN A 379 -20.33 4.64 5.58
N ILE A 380 -19.70 4.02 4.57
CA ILE A 380 -19.94 4.29 3.15
C ILE A 380 -21.43 4.10 2.83
N GLY A 381 -22.05 2.98 3.27
CA GLY A 381 -23.47 2.74 3.11
C GLY A 381 -24.34 3.84 3.72
N LEU A 382 -23.96 4.37 4.89
CA LEU A 382 -24.64 5.49 5.53
C LEU A 382 -24.49 6.81 4.74
N HIS A 383 -23.32 7.09 4.16
CA HIS A 383 -23.10 8.29 3.35
C HIS A 383 -23.95 8.27 2.08
N ILE A 384 -24.06 7.12 1.42
CA ILE A 384 -24.92 6.94 0.25
C ILE A 384 -26.40 7.11 0.64
N ALA A 385 -26.83 6.52 1.76
CA ALA A 385 -28.21 6.65 2.25
C ALA A 385 -28.58 8.12 2.56
N LYS A 386 -27.67 8.88 3.17
CA LYS A 386 -27.85 10.32 3.44
C LYS A 386 -28.05 11.13 2.15
N LYS A 387 -27.21 10.88 1.14
CA LYS A 387 -27.29 11.51 -0.18
C LYS A 387 -28.66 11.25 -0.83
N ILE A 388 -29.04 9.97 -0.96
CA ILE A 388 -30.27 9.57 -1.66
C ILE A 388 -31.51 10.15 -1.00
N ARG A 389 -31.55 10.22 0.34
CA ARG A 389 -32.69 10.76 1.10
C ARG A 389 -32.70 12.29 1.19
N GLY A 390 -31.65 12.97 0.69
CA GLY A 390 -31.54 14.42 0.72
C GLY A 390 -31.44 15.01 2.13
N ILE A 391 -30.95 14.22 3.11
CA ILE A 391 -30.94 14.60 4.52
C ILE A 391 -29.54 15.08 4.89
N HIS A 392 -29.43 16.37 5.28
CA HIS A 392 -28.33 16.85 6.11
C HIS A 392 -28.54 16.30 7.52
N MET A 393 -28.01 15.12 7.80
CA MET A 393 -28.04 14.57 9.15
C MET A 393 -26.77 14.98 9.89
N ASP A 394 -26.93 15.69 11.02
CA ASP A 394 -25.94 15.74 12.07
C ASP A 394 -25.65 14.31 12.57
N GLU A 395 -24.48 14.07 13.18
CA GLU A 395 -24.12 12.75 13.72
C GLU A 395 -25.22 12.16 14.61
N MET A 396 -25.92 12.99 15.38
CA MET A 396 -27.01 12.59 16.26
C MET A 396 -28.22 12.01 15.50
N HIS A 397 -28.59 12.58 14.35
CA HIS A 397 -29.67 12.06 13.51
C HIS A 397 -29.30 10.77 12.77
N GLY A 398 -28.04 10.63 12.38
CA GLY A 398 -27.50 9.38 11.84
C GLY A 398 -27.59 8.24 12.86
N HIS A 399 -27.27 8.50 14.11
CA HIS A 399 -27.38 7.52 15.21
C HIS A 399 -28.83 7.11 15.47
N ILE A 400 -29.78 8.05 15.48
CA ILE A 400 -31.22 7.77 15.65
C ILE A 400 -31.75 6.92 14.49
N TYR A 401 -31.34 7.22 13.26
CA TYR A 401 -31.72 6.44 12.08
C TYR A 401 -31.23 4.98 12.16
N ILE A 402 -29.95 4.78 12.48
CA ILE A 402 -29.37 3.43 12.65
C ILE A 402 -30.06 2.69 13.79
N THR A 403 -30.31 3.35 14.91
CA THR A 403 -30.98 2.74 16.07
C THR A 403 -32.42 2.33 15.73
N GLY A 404 -33.16 3.19 15.02
CA GLY A 404 -34.51 2.87 14.55
C GLY A 404 -34.54 1.74 13.53
N TYR A 405 -33.55 1.69 12.63
CA TYR A 405 -33.44 0.61 11.66
C TYR A 405 -33.12 -0.73 12.33
N LYS A 406 -32.21 -0.78 13.31
CA LYS A 406 -31.85 -2.00 14.07
C LYS A 406 -33.05 -2.66 14.79
N THR A 407 -34.10 -1.91 15.08
CA THR A 407 -35.32 -2.44 15.70
C THR A 407 -36.34 -2.98 14.68
N SER A 408 -36.13 -2.77 13.38
CA SER A 408 -37.04 -3.19 12.33
C SER A 408 -37.04 -4.71 12.13
N GLU A 409 -38.17 -5.26 11.70
CA GLU A 409 -38.27 -6.70 11.38
C GLU A 409 -37.41 -7.06 10.15
N GLU A 410 -37.21 -6.11 9.22
CA GLU A 410 -36.32 -6.28 8.07
C GLU A 410 -34.86 -6.47 8.52
N TYR A 411 -34.37 -5.62 9.40
CA TYR A 411 -33.03 -5.74 9.96
C TYR A 411 -32.83 -7.08 10.68
N LYS A 412 -33.77 -7.45 11.54
CA LYS A 412 -33.70 -8.71 12.30
C LYS A 412 -33.69 -9.94 11.39
N ALA A 413 -34.46 -9.91 10.30
CA ALA A 413 -34.48 -10.97 9.32
C ALA A 413 -33.17 -11.08 8.54
N LEU A 414 -32.59 -9.96 8.09
CA LEU A 414 -31.31 -9.91 7.40
C LEU A 414 -30.15 -10.30 8.32
N TYR A 415 -30.15 -9.80 9.54
CA TYR A 415 -29.17 -10.19 10.54
C TYR A 415 -29.20 -11.69 10.85
N ALA A 416 -30.40 -12.26 11.08
CA ALA A 416 -30.55 -13.69 11.30
C ALA A 416 -30.09 -14.51 10.07
N TYR A 417 -30.31 -14.01 8.87
CA TYR A 417 -29.80 -14.64 7.63
C TYR A 417 -28.28 -14.66 7.58
N TYR A 418 -27.61 -13.53 7.83
CA TYR A 418 -26.15 -13.49 7.81
C TYR A 418 -25.50 -14.24 8.98
N SER A 419 -26.11 -14.20 10.16
CA SER A 419 -25.68 -15.00 11.31
C SER A 419 -25.73 -16.50 10.99
N SER A 420 -26.81 -16.97 10.36
CA SER A 420 -26.92 -18.38 9.95
C SER A 420 -25.92 -18.75 8.86
N MET A 421 -25.52 -17.81 8.02
CA MET A 421 -24.55 -18.05 6.94
C MET A 421 -23.12 -18.10 7.44
N TYR A 422 -22.75 -17.28 8.42
CA TYR A 422 -21.37 -17.09 8.84
C TYR A 422 -21.08 -17.47 10.29
N ALA A 423 -21.98 -17.18 11.25
CA ALA A 423 -21.74 -17.46 12.68
C ALA A 423 -22.05 -18.91 13.06
N ASP A 424 -23.19 -19.46 12.59
CA ASP A 424 -23.58 -20.83 12.91
C ASP A 424 -22.52 -21.86 12.46
N PRO A 425 -21.93 -21.82 11.23
CA PRO A 425 -20.90 -22.76 10.83
C PRO A 425 -19.62 -22.68 11.69
N ILE A 426 -19.26 -21.48 12.18
CA ILE A 426 -18.11 -21.29 13.07
C ILE A 426 -18.38 -21.99 14.41
N THR A 427 -19.57 -21.77 15.01
CA THR A 427 -19.95 -22.37 16.28
C THR A 427 -20.07 -23.90 16.20
N GLU A 428 -20.73 -24.41 15.14
CA GLU A 428 -20.90 -25.86 14.95
C GLU A 428 -19.55 -26.56 14.71
N GLY A 429 -18.65 -25.93 13.92
CA GLY A 429 -17.32 -26.48 13.66
C GLY A 429 -16.45 -26.49 14.91
N PHE A 430 -16.51 -25.45 15.73
CA PHE A 430 -15.78 -25.41 16.99
C PHE A 430 -16.28 -26.46 17.99
N ASP A 431 -17.60 -26.59 18.20
CA ASP A 431 -18.20 -27.58 19.07
C ASP A 431 -17.84 -29.04 18.67
N ALA A 432 -17.68 -29.27 17.35
CA ALA A 432 -17.26 -30.57 16.84
C ALA A 432 -15.78 -30.84 17.17
N SER A 433 -14.89 -29.85 16.96
CA SER A 433 -13.45 -30.00 17.23
C SER A 433 -13.16 -30.21 18.71
N ILE A 434 -13.84 -29.48 19.61
CA ILE A 434 -13.70 -29.68 21.06
C ILE A 434 -14.21 -31.04 21.54
N ARG A 435 -15.24 -31.56 20.91
CA ARG A 435 -15.71 -32.95 21.22
C ARG A 435 -14.69 -34.01 20.82
N GLU A 436 -14.13 -33.89 19.62
CA GLU A 436 -13.09 -34.80 19.11
C GLU A 436 -11.86 -34.80 20.03
N LEU A 437 -11.41 -33.61 20.47
CA LEU A 437 -10.30 -33.46 21.40
C LEU A 437 -10.57 -34.11 22.78
N ARG A 438 -11.78 -33.94 23.30
CA ARG A 438 -12.16 -34.59 24.56
C ARG A 438 -12.17 -36.11 24.45
N GLU A 439 -12.61 -36.65 23.32
CA GLU A 439 -12.60 -38.11 23.06
C GLU A 439 -11.16 -38.64 22.96
N LEU A 440 -10.23 -37.87 22.38
CA LEU A 440 -8.81 -38.25 22.27
C LEU A 440 -8.04 -38.11 23.59
N THR A 441 -8.49 -37.23 24.50
CA THR A 441 -7.80 -36.94 25.77
C THR A 441 -8.37 -37.69 26.97
N THR A 442 -9.53 -38.32 26.86
CA THR A 442 -10.02 -39.25 27.91
C THR A 442 -9.23 -40.56 27.81
N PRO A 443 -8.41 -40.90 28.86
CA PRO A 443 -7.81 -42.22 28.90
C PRO A 443 -8.92 -43.27 28.91
N ASP A 444 -8.75 -44.36 28.12
CA ASP A 444 -9.60 -45.58 28.28
C ASP A 444 -9.62 -45.98 29.77
N GLU A 445 -10.70 -45.71 30.47
CA GLU A 445 -10.87 -46.29 31.80
C GLU A 445 -10.84 -47.84 31.65
N PRO A 446 -9.88 -48.50 32.33
CA PRO A 446 -9.86 -49.95 32.28
C PRO A 446 -11.16 -50.51 32.89
N ASP A 447 -11.80 -51.38 32.15
CA ASP A 447 -13.05 -52.08 32.46
C ASP A 447 -12.89 -52.87 33.78
N ASN A 448 -13.07 -52.21 34.92
CA ASN A 448 -12.97 -52.86 36.23
C ASN A 448 -14.36 -53.21 36.70
N LYS A 449 -14.89 -54.32 36.17
CA LYS A 449 -16.08 -55.00 36.72
C LYS A 449 -15.73 -55.63 38.06
N ALA A 450 -15.80 -54.85 39.12
CA ALA A 450 -15.95 -55.41 40.47
C ALA A 450 -17.39 -55.14 40.96
N LYS A 451 -18.13 -56.22 41.11
CA LYS A 451 -19.47 -56.28 41.71
C LYS A 451 -19.44 -55.75 43.14
N VAL A 452 -20.18 -54.67 43.44
CA VAL A 452 -20.72 -54.42 44.77
C VAL A 452 -22.17 -54.00 44.64
N SER A 453 -23.01 -54.84 45.26
CA SER A 453 -24.45 -54.67 45.41
C SER A 453 -24.81 -53.46 46.28
N GLY A 454 -25.83 -52.69 45.87
CA GLY A 454 -26.39 -51.60 46.68
C GLY A 454 -27.45 -50.83 45.90
N ASP A 455 -28.69 -51.27 46.05
CA ASP A 455 -29.89 -50.58 45.54
C ASP A 455 -30.05 -49.19 46.12
N GLU A 456 -30.79 -48.36 45.41
CA GLU A 456 -31.26 -46.99 45.74
C GLU A 456 -30.33 -45.83 45.25
N GLN A 457 -30.38 -45.49 43.98
CA GLN A 457 -30.23 -44.09 43.47
C GLN A 457 -30.29 -43.99 41.92
N LYS A 458 -31.13 -44.79 41.25
CA LYS A 458 -31.20 -44.88 39.79
C LYS A 458 -32.39 -44.20 39.12
N ASN A 459 -33.19 -43.40 39.79
CA ASN A 459 -34.42 -42.83 39.17
C ASN A 459 -34.38 -41.32 38.85
N GLU A 460 -33.44 -40.52 39.32
CA GLU A 460 -33.42 -39.07 39.03
C GLU A 460 -32.55 -38.68 37.83
N SER A 461 -31.49 -39.42 37.49
CA SER A 461 -30.56 -39.02 36.41
C SER A 461 -31.06 -39.35 34.99
N LYS A 462 -31.96 -40.32 34.82
CA LYS A 462 -32.52 -40.68 33.52
C LYS A 462 -33.63 -39.75 33.02
N ASN A 463 -34.31 -39.03 33.92
CA ASN A 463 -35.36 -38.08 33.54
C ASN A 463 -34.77 -36.73 33.08
N ASN A 464 -33.63 -36.27 33.60
CA ASN A 464 -33.00 -35.05 33.21
C ASN A 464 -32.33 -35.17 31.82
N GLN A 465 -31.69 -36.30 31.47
CA GLN A 465 -31.09 -36.48 30.14
C GLN A 465 -32.12 -36.59 29.00
N LYS A 466 -33.30 -37.18 29.25
CA LYS A 466 -34.40 -37.25 28.26
C LYS A 466 -35.09 -35.89 28.07
N SER A 467 -35.17 -35.04 29.10
CA SER A 467 -35.74 -33.70 28.98
C SER A 467 -34.83 -32.74 28.23
N ASP A 468 -33.52 -32.85 28.38
CA ASP A 468 -32.53 -32.00 27.66
C ASP A 468 -32.36 -32.41 26.20
N GLN A 469 -32.38 -33.72 25.87
CA GLN A 469 -32.37 -34.17 24.48
C GLN A 469 -33.66 -33.78 23.74
N LYS A 470 -34.82 -33.82 24.39
CA LYS A 470 -36.12 -33.42 23.79
C LYS A 470 -36.19 -31.88 23.63
N LYS A 471 -35.59 -31.09 24.54
CA LYS A 471 -35.49 -29.64 24.40
C LYS A 471 -34.50 -29.25 23.31
N LYS A 472 -33.33 -29.93 23.20
CA LYS A 472 -32.33 -29.65 22.13
C LYS A 472 -32.83 -30.06 20.75
N SER A 473 -33.56 -31.19 20.60
CA SER A 473 -34.16 -31.58 19.31
C SER A 473 -35.32 -30.66 18.88
N SER A 474 -36.15 -30.19 19.84
CA SER A 474 -37.20 -29.23 19.57
C SER A 474 -36.66 -27.82 19.21
N ALA A 475 -35.53 -27.39 19.81
CA ALA A 475 -34.86 -26.17 19.47
C ALA A 475 -34.22 -26.24 18.06
N LYS A 476 -33.51 -27.34 17.73
CA LYS A 476 -32.93 -27.55 16.39
C LYS A 476 -34.00 -27.55 15.28
N ASN A 477 -35.13 -28.23 15.48
CA ASN A 477 -36.21 -28.23 14.48
C ASN A 477 -36.88 -26.86 14.35
N LYS A 478 -37.03 -26.08 15.43
CA LYS A 478 -37.56 -24.74 15.37
C LYS A 478 -36.61 -23.76 14.66
N VAL A 479 -35.31 -23.94 14.82
CA VAL A 479 -34.29 -23.09 14.14
C VAL A 479 -34.25 -23.43 12.65
N ALA A 480 -34.26 -24.73 12.26
CA ALA A 480 -34.29 -25.16 10.86
C ALA A 480 -35.57 -24.67 10.13
N ASP A 481 -36.75 -24.84 10.74
CA ASP A 481 -38.04 -24.37 10.19
C ASP A 481 -38.09 -22.84 10.08
N ARG A 482 -37.45 -22.13 11.01
CA ARG A 482 -37.33 -20.66 10.98
C ARG A 482 -36.38 -20.21 9.87
N HIS A 483 -35.27 -20.92 9.63
CA HIS A 483 -34.31 -20.63 8.56
C HIS A 483 -34.94 -20.79 7.17
N GLU A 484 -35.71 -21.84 6.96
CA GLU A 484 -36.37 -22.11 5.69
C GLU A 484 -37.41 -21.01 5.38
N LYS A 485 -38.23 -20.65 6.35
CA LYS A 485 -39.23 -19.57 6.24
C LYS A 485 -38.60 -18.18 6.03
N ILE A 486 -37.43 -17.93 6.62
CA ILE A 486 -36.68 -16.68 6.40
C ILE A 486 -36.10 -16.68 4.98
N LYS A 487 -35.52 -17.78 4.51
CA LYS A 487 -34.96 -17.94 3.17
C LYS A 487 -36.04 -17.76 2.07
N GLU A 488 -37.21 -18.33 2.26
CA GLU A 488 -38.35 -18.14 1.35
C GLU A 488 -38.81 -16.70 1.30
N LYS A 489 -38.99 -16.02 2.44
CA LYS A 489 -39.39 -14.62 2.50
C LYS A 489 -38.34 -13.66 1.92
N ILE A 490 -37.05 -13.93 2.09
CA ILE A 490 -35.98 -13.12 1.51
C ILE A 490 -35.92 -13.31 -0.01
N ASN A 491 -36.02 -14.53 -0.51
CA ASN A 491 -36.04 -14.83 -1.94
C ASN A 491 -37.31 -14.29 -2.64
N GLU A 492 -38.44 -14.26 -1.96
CA GLU A 492 -39.69 -13.70 -2.45
C GLU A 492 -39.63 -12.17 -2.55
N LYS A 493 -38.98 -11.51 -1.58
CA LYS A 493 -38.86 -10.04 -1.50
C LYS A 493 -37.66 -9.49 -2.26
N TYR A 494 -36.60 -10.31 -2.43
CA TYR A 494 -35.34 -9.93 -3.07
C TYR A 494 -34.84 -11.05 -4.00
N PRO A 495 -35.50 -11.32 -5.14
CA PRO A 495 -35.10 -12.38 -6.06
C PRO A 495 -33.68 -12.11 -6.60
N GLU A 496 -32.79 -13.11 -6.51
CA GLU A 496 -31.51 -13.06 -7.19
C GLU A 496 -31.74 -12.81 -8.67
N LYS A 497 -31.25 -11.68 -9.20
CA LYS A 497 -31.25 -11.38 -10.64
C LYS A 497 -30.46 -12.48 -11.36
N GLY A 498 -31.19 -13.39 -11.99
CA GLY A 498 -30.70 -14.63 -12.53
C GLY A 498 -29.48 -14.49 -13.43
N LYS A 499 -28.60 -15.45 -13.32
CA LYS A 499 -27.63 -15.84 -14.34
C LYS A 499 -28.40 -16.03 -15.67
N LYS A 500 -28.31 -15.06 -16.58
CA LYS A 500 -28.78 -15.23 -17.93
C LYS A 500 -28.00 -16.37 -18.58
N ASN A 501 -28.69 -17.47 -18.82
CA ASN A 501 -28.27 -18.56 -19.65
C ASN A 501 -27.74 -18.03 -20.99
N SER A 502 -26.43 -18.07 -21.19
CA SER A 502 -25.82 -18.00 -22.51
C SER A 502 -25.81 -19.42 -23.12
N ASN A 503 -26.95 -19.92 -23.49
CA ASN A 503 -27.05 -21.03 -24.42
C ASN A 503 -28.30 -20.81 -25.28
N LYS A 504 -28.11 -20.19 -26.43
CA LYS A 504 -28.84 -20.53 -27.70
C LYS A 504 -28.38 -19.68 -28.88
N LYS A 505 -27.85 -20.40 -29.81
CA LYS A 505 -27.89 -20.31 -31.27
C LYS A 505 -26.57 -19.99 -31.95
N LYS A 506 -26.11 -21.08 -32.57
CA LYS A 506 -25.64 -21.25 -33.96
C LYS A 506 -24.75 -20.16 -34.52
#